data_0e37825a3d19529bee92dd20aa6ca380
#
_entry.id   0e37825a3d19529bee92dd20aa6ca380
#
_cell.length_a   1.000
_cell.length_b   1.000
_cell.length_c   1.000
_cell.angle_alpha   90.00
_cell.angle_beta   90.00
_cell.angle_gamma   90.00
#
_symmetry.space_group_name_H-M   'P 1'
#
loop_
_entity.id
_entity.type
_entity.pdbx_description
1 polymer ?
#
loop_
_entity_poly.entity_id
_entity_poly.type
_entity_poly.pdbx_seq_one_letter_code
_entity_poly.pdbx_strand_id
1 'polypeptide(L)'
;MRICLLTEGSYPYVVGGVSSWVQMLMEGLPEYEFFIYSIGAEAKDRGHYQYRFPENCKGIQEVFLDEILRLPSSGMRAEALSSEERETLFALVSGEEPLGLPALARILRRRDWKSPLDLFMTSDFFDVIARVYRERYSYLPFTDYFWTLRSMLLPLFFLLRQPLPEADVYHSVATGYCGAVGGMAALLYGKPFMITEHGIYSREREAEIIKSDWAKGDFKSIWIRYFYHLAQLAYASADHVYTLFEHNAKIEAELGCDPEKIGVVPNGIHMERFAAIPELTEHAGPIVIGAVVRVVPIKDIVTLLRAFFLVHRAMPEMELYVMGNVEEDPEYVALCKRTVETLGIEGVTFTGSIDVAAYLPRMDVLVLSSISEGQPLSVLEGFAAHRPYVTTDVGCCRELIYGDSTDALGAAGAVVAPMDYEAMAREVLRLARDYKLRKEMAAVGYERCRRGYTYEHFIASYRRIYEEEGQVRR
;
A
#
# COMPACT_ATOMS: atom_id res chain seq x y z
N MET A 1 6.10 -21.42 -15.57
CA MET A 1 5.40 -21.38 -14.28
C MET A 1 4.31 -20.32 -14.37
N ARG A 2 3.13 -20.61 -13.85
CA ARG A 2 1.98 -19.70 -13.83
C ARG A 2 1.82 -19.08 -12.45
N ILE A 3 1.75 -17.76 -12.40
CA ILE A 3 1.61 -16.98 -11.16
C ILE A 3 0.27 -16.27 -11.19
N CYS A 4 -0.53 -16.41 -10.14
CA CYS A 4 -1.77 -15.67 -9.97
C CYS A 4 -1.53 -14.47 -9.05
N LEU A 5 -1.55 -13.25 -9.61
CA LEU A 5 -1.50 -12.01 -8.85
C LEU A 5 -2.90 -11.63 -8.36
N LEU A 6 -3.04 -11.46 -7.04
CA LEU A 6 -4.29 -11.11 -6.38
C LEU A 6 -4.23 -9.63 -5.98
N THR A 7 -5.09 -8.82 -6.58
CA THR A 7 -5.12 -7.35 -6.38
C THR A 7 -6.45 -6.89 -5.81
N GLU A 8 -6.44 -5.82 -5.03
CA GLU A 8 -7.63 -5.23 -4.40
C GLU A 8 -7.60 -3.71 -4.55
N GLY A 9 -8.64 -3.12 -5.13
CA GLY A 9 -8.83 -1.68 -5.26
C GLY A 9 -7.72 -0.93 -6.00
N SER A 10 -6.87 -1.63 -6.76
CA SER A 10 -5.67 -1.09 -7.39
C SER A 10 -5.57 -1.50 -8.87
N TYR A 11 -4.65 -2.37 -9.21
CA TYR A 11 -4.44 -2.84 -10.57
C TYR A 11 -5.63 -3.69 -11.06
N PRO A 12 -6.10 -3.50 -12.29
CA PRO A 12 -5.61 -2.59 -13.33
C PRO A 12 -6.37 -1.25 -13.45
N TYR A 13 -7.18 -0.87 -12.47
CA TYR A 13 -8.14 0.24 -12.58
C TYR A 13 -7.59 1.59 -12.13
N VAL A 14 -6.65 1.60 -11.19
CA VAL A 14 -6.14 2.83 -10.56
C VAL A 14 -4.66 3.00 -10.84
N VAL A 15 -4.26 4.19 -11.29
CA VAL A 15 -2.85 4.55 -11.43
C VAL A 15 -2.27 4.86 -10.05
N GLY A 16 -1.22 4.12 -9.65
CA GLY A 16 -0.61 4.27 -8.32
C GLY A 16 0.61 3.38 -8.12
N GLY A 17 1.24 3.48 -6.95
CA GLY A 17 2.46 2.75 -6.61
C GLY A 17 2.32 1.24 -6.76
N VAL A 18 1.29 0.64 -6.12
CA VAL A 18 1.02 -0.80 -6.19
C VAL A 18 0.73 -1.24 -7.63
N SER A 19 -0.07 -0.49 -8.37
CA SER A 19 -0.40 -0.82 -9.75
C SER A 19 0.82 -0.75 -10.67
N SER A 20 1.66 0.26 -10.50
CA SER A 20 2.93 0.37 -11.25
C SER A 20 3.89 -0.77 -10.90
N TRP A 21 3.93 -1.17 -9.62
CA TRP A 21 4.71 -2.31 -9.17
C TRP A 21 4.24 -3.63 -9.83
N VAL A 22 2.92 -3.89 -9.87
CA VAL A 22 2.35 -5.06 -10.56
C VAL A 22 2.73 -5.07 -12.05
N GLN A 23 2.63 -3.92 -12.70
CA GLN A 23 3.01 -3.77 -14.12
C GLN A 23 4.50 -4.07 -14.34
N MET A 24 5.38 -3.44 -13.54
CA MET A 24 6.84 -3.64 -13.60
C MET A 24 7.24 -5.10 -13.34
N LEU A 25 6.58 -5.75 -12.39
CA LEU A 25 6.84 -7.15 -12.06
C LEU A 25 6.54 -8.07 -13.24
N MET A 26 5.39 -7.90 -13.89
CA MET A 26 5.02 -8.70 -15.05
C MET A 26 5.93 -8.43 -16.25
N GLU A 27 6.23 -7.16 -16.55
CA GLU A 27 7.12 -6.78 -17.66
C GLU A 27 8.56 -7.27 -17.47
N GLY A 28 9.04 -7.27 -16.21
CA GLY A 28 10.40 -7.69 -15.86
C GLY A 28 10.62 -9.21 -15.83
N LEU A 29 9.54 -9.99 -15.84
CA LEU A 29 9.59 -11.45 -15.73
C LEU A 29 8.85 -12.12 -16.91
N PRO A 30 9.29 -11.89 -18.16
CA PRO A 30 8.59 -12.39 -19.34
C PRO A 30 8.60 -13.93 -19.46
N GLU A 31 9.46 -14.62 -18.73
CA GLU A 31 9.56 -16.08 -18.66
C GLU A 31 8.41 -16.73 -17.87
N TYR A 32 7.64 -15.99 -17.09
CA TYR A 32 6.48 -16.49 -16.34
C TYR A 32 5.17 -16.09 -17.00
N GLU A 33 4.16 -16.93 -16.86
CA GLU A 33 2.77 -16.61 -17.22
C GLU A 33 2.04 -16.02 -16.02
N PHE A 34 1.47 -14.84 -16.18
CA PHE A 34 0.69 -14.18 -15.13
C PHE A 34 -0.80 -14.26 -15.41
N PHE A 35 -1.56 -14.52 -14.35
CA PHE A 35 -2.99 -14.34 -14.27
C PHE A 35 -3.30 -13.30 -13.19
N ILE A 36 -4.28 -12.45 -13.44
CA ILE A 36 -4.70 -11.44 -12.48
C ILE A 36 -6.06 -11.86 -11.92
N TYR A 37 -6.19 -11.88 -10.61
CA TYR A 37 -7.46 -11.93 -9.91
C TYR A 37 -7.66 -10.58 -9.23
N SER A 38 -8.57 -9.78 -9.79
CA SER A 38 -8.77 -8.40 -9.34
C SER A 38 -10.09 -8.24 -8.61
N ILE A 39 -10.04 -7.68 -7.39
CA ILE A 39 -11.18 -7.34 -6.57
C ILE A 39 -11.44 -5.85 -6.70
N GLY A 40 -12.57 -5.48 -7.29
CA GLY A 40 -13.02 -4.09 -7.46
C GLY A 40 -14.24 -3.77 -6.59
N ALA A 41 -14.53 -2.49 -6.41
CA ALA A 41 -15.71 -2.04 -5.67
C ALA A 41 -16.99 -2.13 -6.52
N GLU A 42 -16.97 -1.58 -7.71
CA GLU A 42 -18.15 -1.39 -8.55
C GLU A 42 -17.97 -2.03 -9.94
N ALA A 43 -18.93 -2.84 -10.36
CA ALA A 43 -18.91 -3.56 -11.65
C ALA A 43 -18.93 -2.62 -12.89
N LYS A 44 -19.20 -1.32 -12.71
CA LYS A 44 -19.09 -0.34 -13.78
C LYS A 44 -17.66 -0.18 -14.30
N ASP A 45 -16.65 -0.48 -13.44
CA ASP A 45 -15.22 -0.34 -13.78
C ASP A 45 -14.71 -1.52 -14.60
N ARG A 46 -15.52 -2.57 -14.78
CA ARG A 46 -15.17 -3.77 -15.55
C ARG A 46 -14.68 -3.43 -16.95
N GLY A 47 -13.47 -3.90 -17.29
CA GLY A 47 -12.87 -3.66 -18.59
C GLY A 47 -12.32 -2.25 -18.83
N HIS A 48 -12.43 -1.32 -17.87
CA HIS A 48 -11.90 0.03 -17.98
C HIS A 48 -10.48 0.11 -17.36
N TYR A 49 -9.52 -0.49 -18.06
CA TYR A 49 -8.14 -0.62 -17.59
C TYR A 49 -7.32 0.64 -17.83
N GLN A 50 -6.54 1.03 -16.84
CA GLN A 50 -5.57 2.13 -16.92
C GLN A 50 -4.20 1.67 -17.45
N TYR A 51 -3.99 0.34 -17.50
CA TYR A 51 -2.73 -0.28 -17.92
C TYR A 51 -2.95 -1.18 -19.14
N ARG A 52 -1.92 -1.27 -19.99
CA ARG A 52 -1.87 -2.25 -21.07
C ARG A 52 -1.20 -3.52 -20.56
N PHE A 53 -1.91 -4.63 -20.62
CA PHE A 53 -1.36 -5.91 -20.19
C PHE A 53 -0.18 -6.33 -21.06
N PRO A 54 0.95 -6.76 -20.46
CA PRO A 54 2.07 -7.33 -21.19
C PRO A 54 1.69 -8.71 -21.77
N GLU A 55 2.44 -9.19 -22.76
CA GLU A 55 2.12 -10.42 -23.50
C GLU A 55 2.10 -11.69 -22.63
N ASN A 56 2.83 -11.70 -21.53
CA ASN A 56 2.87 -12.80 -20.57
C ASN A 56 1.71 -12.75 -19.55
N CYS A 57 0.87 -11.72 -19.53
CA CYS A 57 -0.40 -11.72 -18.82
C CYS A 57 -1.43 -12.52 -19.66
N LYS A 58 -1.78 -13.73 -19.20
CA LYS A 58 -2.62 -14.68 -19.94
C LYS A 58 -4.11 -14.55 -19.66
N GLY A 59 -4.49 -13.75 -18.67
CA GLY A 59 -5.89 -13.47 -18.39
C GLY A 59 -6.11 -12.69 -17.10
N ILE A 60 -7.33 -12.18 -16.98
CA ILE A 60 -7.82 -11.50 -15.80
C ILE A 60 -9.18 -12.06 -15.40
N GLN A 61 -9.35 -12.30 -14.12
CA GLN A 61 -10.64 -12.53 -13.50
C GLN A 61 -10.99 -11.33 -12.63
N GLU A 62 -12.11 -10.71 -12.93
CA GLU A 62 -12.60 -9.50 -12.27
C GLU A 62 -13.79 -9.87 -11.38
N VAL A 63 -13.73 -9.52 -10.11
CA VAL A 63 -14.79 -9.72 -9.12
C VAL A 63 -15.11 -8.41 -8.46
N PHE A 64 -16.37 -7.99 -8.47
CA PHE A 64 -16.80 -6.70 -7.93
C PHE A 64 -17.71 -6.89 -6.72
N LEU A 65 -17.46 -6.11 -5.66
CA LEU A 65 -18.19 -6.25 -4.40
C LEU A 65 -19.67 -5.87 -4.51
N ASP A 66 -20.05 -4.97 -5.43
CA ASP A 66 -21.44 -4.60 -5.66
C ASP A 66 -22.27 -5.73 -6.33
N GLU A 67 -21.63 -6.74 -6.92
CA GLU A 67 -22.33 -7.93 -7.47
C GLU A 67 -23.05 -8.73 -6.37
N ILE A 68 -22.64 -8.57 -5.12
CA ILE A 68 -23.31 -9.15 -3.94
C ILE A 68 -24.78 -8.73 -3.87
N LEU A 69 -25.10 -7.52 -4.29
CA LEU A 69 -26.46 -6.98 -4.27
C LEU A 69 -27.41 -7.70 -5.24
N ARG A 70 -26.84 -8.43 -6.21
CA ARG A 70 -27.58 -9.18 -7.25
C ARG A 70 -27.65 -10.67 -6.97
N LEU A 71 -27.08 -11.14 -5.85
CA LEU A 71 -27.09 -12.56 -5.52
C LEU A 71 -28.54 -13.04 -5.24
N PRO A 72 -28.95 -14.14 -5.87
CA PRO A 72 -30.24 -14.73 -5.57
C PRO A 72 -30.21 -15.38 -4.18
N SER A 73 -31.24 -15.18 -3.38
CA SER A 73 -31.50 -16.04 -2.21
C SER A 73 -32.12 -17.35 -2.73
N SER A 74 -31.61 -18.49 -2.27
CA SER A 74 -32.14 -19.78 -2.76
C SER A 74 -33.51 -20.11 -2.19
N GLY A 75 -33.93 -19.47 -1.10
CA GLY A 75 -35.16 -19.81 -0.37
C GLY A 75 -35.20 -21.24 0.19
N MET A 76 -34.11 -22.00 0.04
CA MET A 76 -34.00 -23.37 0.56
C MET A 76 -33.66 -23.35 2.05
N ARG A 77 -34.23 -24.29 2.79
CA ARG A 77 -33.74 -24.60 4.15
C ARG A 77 -32.38 -25.28 4.02
N ALA A 78 -31.32 -24.56 4.42
CA ALA A 78 -30.01 -25.15 4.59
C ALA A 78 -30.05 -26.20 5.73
N GLU A 79 -29.24 -27.25 5.63
CA GLU A 79 -29.04 -28.17 6.76
C GLU A 79 -28.47 -27.42 7.97
N ALA A 80 -28.84 -27.87 9.15
CA ALA A 80 -28.35 -27.30 10.42
C ALA A 80 -26.80 -27.32 10.48
N LEU A 81 -26.23 -26.28 11.09
CA LEU A 81 -24.80 -26.21 11.33
C LEU A 81 -24.40 -27.19 12.44
N SER A 82 -23.30 -27.89 12.25
CA SER A 82 -22.70 -28.70 13.31
C SER A 82 -22.20 -27.83 14.46
N SER A 83 -21.93 -28.43 15.61
CA SER A 83 -21.35 -27.68 16.74
C SER A 83 -19.98 -27.08 16.39
N GLU A 84 -19.14 -27.78 15.64
CA GLU A 84 -17.84 -27.29 15.17
C GLU A 84 -17.98 -26.08 14.22
N GLU A 85 -18.93 -26.15 13.28
CA GLU A 85 -19.21 -25.04 12.36
C GLU A 85 -19.71 -23.79 13.10
N ARG A 86 -20.57 -23.99 14.12
CA ARG A 86 -21.04 -22.87 14.97
C ARG A 86 -19.92 -22.22 15.77
N GLU A 87 -19.02 -23.00 16.36
CA GLU A 87 -17.87 -22.44 17.08
C GLU A 87 -16.88 -21.74 16.13
N THR A 88 -16.67 -22.28 14.91
CA THR A 88 -15.87 -21.62 13.88
C THR A 88 -16.46 -20.24 13.51
N LEU A 89 -17.77 -20.19 13.31
CA LEU A 89 -18.46 -18.91 12.99
C LEU A 89 -18.49 -17.97 14.19
N PHE A 90 -18.59 -18.53 15.43
CA PHE A 90 -18.48 -17.74 16.64
C PHE A 90 -17.09 -17.09 16.77
N ALA A 91 -16.01 -17.83 16.55
CA ALA A 91 -14.64 -17.30 16.53
C ALA A 91 -14.47 -16.19 15.47
N LEU A 92 -15.01 -16.39 14.26
CA LEU A 92 -15.01 -15.38 13.20
C LEU A 92 -15.74 -14.10 13.62
N VAL A 93 -16.96 -14.22 14.15
CA VAL A 93 -17.82 -13.09 14.51
C VAL A 93 -17.31 -12.36 15.76
N SER A 94 -16.77 -13.11 16.73
CA SER A 94 -16.23 -12.56 17.98
C SER A 94 -14.87 -11.88 17.78
N GLY A 95 -14.09 -12.37 16.84
CA GLY A 95 -12.77 -11.86 16.52
C GLY A 95 -11.74 -12.09 17.63
N GLU A 96 -11.78 -13.21 18.34
CA GLU A 96 -10.88 -13.50 19.47
C GLU A 96 -9.70 -14.40 19.12
N GLU A 97 -9.88 -15.26 18.13
CA GLU A 97 -8.85 -16.22 17.76
C GLU A 97 -8.51 -16.09 16.26
N PRO A 98 -7.28 -16.42 15.88
CA PRO A 98 -6.91 -16.52 14.47
C PRO A 98 -7.86 -17.51 13.78
N LEU A 99 -8.56 -17.04 12.77
CA LEU A 99 -9.53 -17.86 12.06
C LEU A 99 -8.84 -19.00 11.31
N GLY A 100 -9.25 -20.23 11.56
CA GLY A 100 -8.84 -21.37 10.77
C GLY A 100 -9.51 -21.37 9.39
N LEU A 101 -8.79 -20.94 8.35
CA LEU A 101 -9.29 -20.95 6.98
C LEU A 101 -9.85 -22.30 6.52
N PRO A 102 -9.25 -23.48 6.88
CA PRO A 102 -9.82 -24.79 6.53
C PRO A 102 -11.24 -25.03 7.05
N ALA A 103 -11.54 -24.60 8.28
CA ALA A 103 -12.86 -24.75 8.86
C ALA A 103 -13.87 -23.83 8.17
N LEU A 104 -13.49 -22.57 7.89
CA LEU A 104 -14.31 -21.63 7.14
C LEU A 104 -14.57 -22.10 5.70
N ALA A 105 -13.56 -22.68 5.04
CA ALA A 105 -13.70 -23.24 3.70
C ALA A 105 -14.73 -24.37 3.64
N ARG A 106 -14.73 -25.29 4.63
CA ARG A 106 -15.73 -26.36 4.73
C ARG A 106 -17.15 -25.80 4.81
N ILE A 107 -17.35 -24.78 5.65
CA ILE A 107 -18.65 -24.12 5.81
C ILE A 107 -19.09 -23.46 4.49
N LEU A 108 -18.24 -22.61 3.93
CA LEU A 108 -18.60 -21.80 2.76
C LEU A 108 -18.79 -22.61 1.48
N ARG A 109 -18.18 -23.80 1.36
CA ARG A 109 -18.25 -24.67 0.18
C ARG A 109 -19.22 -25.83 0.31
N ARG A 110 -20.13 -25.78 1.27
CA ARG A 110 -21.21 -26.75 1.38
C ARG A 110 -22.08 -26.70 0.11
N ARG A 111 -22.48 -27.87 -0.38
CA ARG A 111 -23.23 -28.02 -1.63
C ARG A 111 -24.70 -27.58 -1.53
N ASP A 112 -25.25 -27.58 -0.34
CA ASP A 112 -26.62 -27.16 -0.03
C ASP A 112 -26.81 -25.63 -0.08
N TRP A 113 -25.73 -24.85 -0.12
CA TRP A 113 -25.79 -23.40 -0.22
C TRP A 113 -25.51 -22.92 -1.64
N LYS A 114 -26.46 -22.21 -2.22
CA LYS A 114 -26.33 -21.61 -3.57
C LYS A 114 -25.69 -20.23 -3.49
N SER A 115 -25.87 -19.54 -2.38
CA SER A 115 -25.40 -18.17 -2.18
C SER A 115 -24.86 -18.00 -0.76
N PRO A 116 -23.89 -17.08 -0.51
CA PRO A 116 -23.52 -16.67 0.83
C PRO A 116 -24.69 -16.17 1.66
N LEU A 117 -25.73 -15.63 1.03
CA LEU A 117 -26.97 -15.18 1.70
C LEU A 117 -27.69 -16.32 2.41
N ASP A 118 -27.57 -17.55 1.91
CA ASP A 118 -28.24 -18.71 2.51
C ASP A 118 -27.76 -18.96 3.95
N LEU A 119 -26.47 -18.72 4.23
CA LEU A 119 -25.92 -18.79 5.58
C LEU A 119 -26.56 -17.75 6.51
N PHE A 120 -26.70 -16.50 6.04
CA PHE A 120 -27.31 -15.43 6.83
C PHE A 120 -28.79 -15.65 7.12
N MET A 121 -29.46 -16.52 6.36
CA MET A 121 -30.87 -16.86 6.55
C MET A 121 -31.08 -18.08 7.46
N THR A 122 -29.99 -18.71 7.96
CA THR A 122 -30.10 -19.82 8.91
C THR A 122 -30.34 -19.33 10.34
N SER A 123 -31.17 -20.06 11.09
CA SER A 123 -31.36 -19.83 12.54
C SER A 123 -30.04 -20.01 13.29
N ASP A 124 -29.24 -21.01 12.92
CA ASP A 124 -27.96 -21.31 13.55
C ASP A 124 -26.97 -20.15 13.48
N PHE A 125 -26.87 -19.50 12.33
CA PHE A 125 -25.97 -18.33 12.20
C PHE A 125 -26.51 -17.10 12.92
N PHE A 126 -27.83 -16.91 12.90
CA PHE A 126 -28.46 -15.88 13.71
C PHE A 126 -28.19 -16.09 15.21
N ASP A 127 -28.28 -17.34 15.70
CA ASP A 127 -27.98 -17.67 17.10
C ASP A 127 -26.53 -17.39 17.47
N VAL A 128 -25.57 -17.68 16.54
CA VAL A 128 -24.16 -17.30 16.72
C VAL A 128 -24.00 -15.78 16.86
N ILE A 129 -24.59 -15.02 15.95
CA ILE A 129 -24.56 -13.54 16.02
C ILE A 129 -25.17 -13.03 17.33
N ALA A 130 -26.34 -13.58 17.72
CA ALA A 130 -27.02 -13.19 18.94
C ALA A 130 -26.25 -13.57 20.20
N ARG A 131 -25.49 -14.68 20.18
CA ARG A 131 -24.60 -15.09 21.28
C ARG A 131 -23.46 -14.07 21.43
N VAL A 132 -22.72 -13.77 20.36
CA VAL A 132 -21.62 -12.77 20.40
C VAL A 132 -22.13 -11.41 20.82
N TYR A 133 -23.30 -10.99 20.30
CA TYR A 133 -23.91 -9.72 20.69
C TYR A 133 -24.17 -9.66 22.21
N ARG A 134 -24.82 -10.68 22.79
CA ARG A 134 -25.11 -10.73 24.23
C ARG A 134 -23.86 -10.73 25.10
N GLU A 135 -22.81 -11.41 24.66
CA GLU A 135 -21.57 -11.53 25.42
C GLU A 135 -20.72 -10.26 25.36
N ARG A 136 -20.77 -9.47 24.24
CA ARG A 136 -19.79 -8.42 23.99
C ARG A 136 -20.34 -7.07 23.59
N TYR A 137 -21.47 -7.03 22.89
CA TYR A 137 -21.98 -5.83 22.21
C TYR A 137 -23.39 -5.47 22.65
N SER A 138 -23.86 -5.99 23.79
CA SER A 138 -25.22 -5.76 24.31
C SER A 138 -25.54 -4.28 24.61
N TYR A 139 -24.53 -3.43 24.66
CA TYR A 139 -24.66 -1.98 24.82
C TYR A 139 -24.96 -1.25 23.48
N LEU A 140 -24.82 -1.94 22.34
CA LEU A 140 -25.15 -1.40 21.03
C LEU A 140 -26.61 -1.75 20.63
N PRO A 141 -27.24 -1.00 19.71
CA PRO A 141 -28.48 -1.43 19.09
C PRO A 141 -28.28 -2.71 18.27
N PHE A 142 -29.04 -3.77 18.58
CA PHE A 142 -28.88 -5.08 17.91
C PHE A 142 -29.03 -5.02 16.40
N THR A 143 -30.02 -4.25 15.92
CA THR A 143 -30.27 -4.11 14.47
C THR A 143 -29.05 -3.53 13.73
N ASP A 144 -28.43 -2.48 14.29
CA ASP A 144 -27.27 -1.83 13.70
C ASP A 144 -26.04 -2.75 13.76
N TYR A 145 -25.88 -3.47 14.87
CA TYR A 145 -24.83 -4.49 15.01
C TYR A 145 -24.98 -5.61 13.96
N PHE A 146 -26.19 -6.14 13.79
CA PHE A 146 -26.47 -7.20 12.80
C PHE A 146 -26.16 -6.75 11.38
N TRP A 147 -26.61 -5.54 11.00
CA TRP A 147 -26.35 -5.01 9.66
C TRP A 147 -24.87 -4.68 9.44
N THR A 148 -24.16 -4.23 10.46
CA THR A 148 -22.71 -4.01 10.41
C THR A 148 -21.99 -5.33 10.15
N LEU A 149 -22.25 -6.38 10.91
CA LEU A 149 -21.65 -7.71 10.70
C LEU A 149 -21.98 -8.26 9.29
N ARG A 150 -23.23 -8.11 8.85
CA ARG A 150 -23.60 -8.54 7.50
C ARG A 150 -22.78 -7.80 6.43
N SER A 151 -22.60 -6.51 6.58
CA SER A 151 -21.80 -5.68 5.64
C SER A 151 -20.32 -6.08 5.61
N MET A 152 -19.79 -6.59 6.70
CA MET A 152 -18.40 -7.08 6.82
C MET A 152 -18.23 -8.49 6.24
N LEU A 153 -19.08 -9.41 6.67
CA LEU A 153 -18.90 -10.83 6.40
C LEU A 153 -19.41 -11.26 5.02
N LEU A 154 -20.44 -10.61 4.52
CA LEU A 154 -21.03 -10.99 3.23
C LEU A 154 -20.04 -10.79 2.06
N PRO A 155 -19.28 -9.69 1.96
CA PRO A 155 -18.23 -9.55 0.96
C PRO A 155 -17.16 -10.65 1.08
N LEU A 156 -16.68 -10.93 2.28
CA LEU A 156 -15.70 -11.99 2.51
C LEU A 156 -16.25 -13.36 2.03
N PHE A 157 -17.44 -13.73 2.44
CA PHE A 157 -18.05 -15.02 2.06
C PHE A 157 -18.31 -15.11 0.55
N PHE A 158 -18.70 -14.00 -0.08
CA PHE A 158 -18.85 -13.92 -1.52
C PHE A 158 -17.54 -14.20 -2.24
N LEU A 159 -16.46 -13.52 -1.86
CA LEU A 159 -15.14 -13.67 -2.47
C LEU A 159 -14.55 -15.08 -2.27
N LEU A 160 -14.64 -15.64 -1.07
CA LEU A 160 -14.12 -16.98 -0.77
C LEU A 160 -14.88 -18.11 -1.49
N ARG A 161 -16.04 -17.84 -2.05
CA ARG A 161 -16.83 -18.79 -2.88
C ARG A 161 -16.59 -18.65 -4.37
N GLN A 162 -15.94 -17.57 -4.82
CA GLN A 162 -15.66 -17.41 -6.24
C GLN A 162 -14.78 -18.54 -6.78
N PRO A 163 -14.90 -18.91 -8.06
CA PRO A 163 -13.90 -19.73 -8.71
C PRO A 163 -12.56 -19.00 -8.70
N LEU A 164 -11.47 -19.76 -8.57
CA LEU A 164 -10.12 -19.22 -8.53
C LEU A 164 -9.33 -19.79 -9.70
N PRO A 165 -8.51 -18.98 -10.40
CA PRO A 165 -7.63 -19.48 -11.46
C PRO A 165 -6.64 -20.51 -10.90
N GLU A 166 -6.41 -21.61 -11.63
CA GLU A 166 -5.32 -22.52 -11.28
C GLU A 166 -3.97 -21.89 -11.59
N ALA A 167 -3.09 -21.89 -10.61
CA ALA A 167 -1.74 -21.36 -10.72
C ALA A 167 -0.74 -22.24 -9.97
N ASP A 168 0.54 -22.05 -10.27
CA ASP A 168 1.62 -22.72 -9.55
C ASP A 168 1.98 -21.99 -8.26
N VAL A 169 1.79 -20.64 -8.25
CA VAL A 169 2.02 -19.76 -7.10
C VAL A 169 0.89 -18.71 -7.05
N TYR A 170 0.39 -18.45 -5.86
CA TYR A 170 -0.53 -17.33 -5.58
C TYR A 170 0.22 -16.20 -4.89
N HIS A 171 0.11 -14.99 -5.41
CA HIS A 171 0.82 -13.84 -4.88
C HIS A 171 -0.16 -12.66 -4.67
N SER A 172 -0.40 -12.32 -3.42
CA SER A 172 -1.26 -11.19 -3.04
C SER A 172 -0.46 -9.90 -2.83
N VAL A 173 -1.00 -8.77 -3.25
CA VAL A 173 -0.37 -7.45 -3.07
C VAL A 173 -0.80 -6.75 -1.77
N ALA A 174 -1.63 -7.38 -0.96
CA ALA A 174 -2.09 -6.88 0.34
C ALA A 174 -2.66 -8.00 1.21
N THR A 175 -2.85 -7.72 2.50
CA THR A 175 -3.40 -8.66 3.50
C THR A 175 -4.93 -8.58 3.66
N GLY A 176 -5.63 -7.78 2.85
CA GLY A 176 -7.08 -7.61 2.91
C GLY A 176 -7.87 -8.78 2.32
N TYR A 177 -8.89 -8.47 1.54
CA TYR A 177 -9.70 -9.49 0.86
C TYR A 177 -8.86 -10.34 -0.11
N CYS A 178 -7.93 -9.73 -0.84
CA CYS A 178 -7.04 -10.47 -1.73
C CYS A 178 -6.13 -11.44 -0.96
N GLY A 179 -5.68 -11.09 0.25
CA GLY A 179 -4.94 -12.00 1.13
C GLY A 179 -5.77 -13.20 1.57
N ALA A 180 -7.03 -12.97 1.98
CA ALA A 180 -7.96 -14.06 2.34
C ALA A 180 -8.26 -14.99 1.15
N VAL A 181 -8.43 -14.42 -0.05
CA VAL A 181 -8.64 -15.18 -1.30
C VAL A 181 -7.39 -15.98 -1.67
N GLY A 182 -6.18 -15.42 -1.50
CA GLY A 182 -4.92 -16.12 -1.72
C GLY A 182 -4.73 -17.32 -0.81
N GLY A 183 -5.00 -17.16 0.48
CA GLY A 183 -5.01 -18.26 1.43
C GLY A 183 -6.03 -19.36 1.09
N MET A 184 -7.24 -18.98 0.61
CA MET A 184 -8.24 -19.95 0.14
C MET A 184 -7.75 -20.70 -1.11
N ALA A 185 -7.09 -20.02 -2.04
CA ALA A 185 -6.54 -20.65 -3.24
C ALA A 185 -5.44 -21.67 -2.88
N ALA A 186 -4.51 -21.27 -2.01
CA ALA A 186 -3.45 -22.15 -1.51
C ALA A 186 -4.02 -23.42 -0.86
N LEU A 187 -5.05 -23.25 -0.01
CA LEU A 187 -5.72 -24.37 0.65
C LEU A 187 -6.38 -25.33 -0.35
N LEU A 188 -7.06 -24.80 -1.37
CA LEU A 188 -7.83 -25.61 -2.32
C LEU A 188 -6.96 -26.37 -3.31
N TYR A 189 -5.90 -25.72 -3.78
CA TYR A 189 -5.04 -26.28 -4.82
C TYR A 189 -3.73 -26.86 -4.28
N GLY A 190 -3.44 -26.71 -2.98
CA GLY A 190 -2.19 -27.18 -2.37
C GLY A 190 -0.96 -26.49 -2.93
N LYS A 191 -1.06 -25.21 -3.31
CA LYS A 191 0.01 -24.43 -3.94
C LYS A 191 0.56 -23.35 -2.98
N PRO A 192 1.81 -22.91 -3.18
CA PRO A 192 2.40 -21.82 -2.40
C PRO A 192 1.58 -20.53 -2.48
N PHE A 193 1.49 -19.85 -1.34
CA PHE A 193 0.88 -18.53 -1.23
C PHE A 193 1.85 -17.55 -0.57
N MET A 194 2.08 -16.44 -1.24
CA MET A 194 2.93 -15.37 -0.74
C MET A 194 2.21 -14.01 -0.80
N ILE A 195 2.66 -13.10 0.04
CA ILE A 195 2.14 -11.74 0.12
C ILE A 195 3.29 -10.76 -0.10
N THR A 196 3.07 -9.69 -0.87
CA THR A 196 3.91 -8.48 -0.80
C THR A 196 3.06 -7.33 -0.29
N GLU A 197 3.38 -6.83 0.91
CA GLU A 197 2.64 -5.74 1.54
C GLU A 197 3.37 -4.41 1.29
N HIS A 198 2.72 -3.49 0.57
CA HIS A 198 3.30 -2.21 0.17
C HIS A 198 3.21 -1.12 1.23
N GLY A 199 2.27 -1.24 2.10
CA GLY A 199 2.00 -0.47 3.30
C GLY A 199 1.27 -1.38 4.28
N ILE A 200 1.08 -1.00 5.53
CA ILE A 200 0.38 -1.84 6.50
C ILE A 200 -1.13 -1.69 6.31
N TYR A 201 -1.72 -2.61 5.53
CA TYR A 201 -3.12 -2.55 5.11
C TYR A 201 -4.10 -2.31 6.27
N SER A 202 -3.96 -3.04 7.37
CA SER A 202 -4.84 -2.90 8.54
C SER A 202 -4.75 -1.50 9.17
N ARG A 203 -3.57 -0.89 9.25
CA ARG A 203 -3.38 0.49 9.73
C ARG A 203 -3.93 1.54 8.77
N GLU A 204 -3.80 1.30 7.47
CA GLU A 204 -4.39 2.19 6.45
C GLU A 204 -5.91 2.17 6.55
N ARG A 205 -6.53 0.98 6.66
CA ARG A 205 -7.98 0.83 6.90
C ARG A 205 -8.43 1.47 8.21
N GLU A 206 -7.67 1.31 9.29
CA GLU A 206 -7.93 1.98 10.56
C GLU A 206 -7.98 3.50 10.40
N ALA A 207 -6.96 4.08 9.78
CA ALA A 207 -6.90 5.52 9.56
C ALA A 207 -8.07 6.04 8.71
N GLU A 208 -8.49 5.29 7.68
CA GLU A 208 -9.66 5.63 6.86
C GLU A 208 -10.96 5.54 7.64
N ILE A 209 -11.16 4.47 8.44
CA ILE A 209 -12.36 4.27 9.26
C ILE A 209 -12.48 5.37 10.32
N ILE A 210 -11.38 5.74 10.97
CA ILE A 210 -11.36 6.83 11.96
C ILE A 210 -11.85 8.15 11.33
N LYS A 211 -11.42 8.45 10.11
CA LYS A 211 -11.79 9.68 9.39
C LYS A 211 -13.19 9.62 8.75
N SER A 212 -13.75 8.42 8.54
CA SER A 212 -15.00 8.24 7.81
C SER A 212 -16.23 8.68 8.63
N ASP A 213 -17.29 9.08 7.92
CA ASP A 213 -18.60 9.41 8.50
C ASP A 213 -19.61 8.28 8.38
N TRP A 214 -19.33 7.23 7.58
CA TRP A 214 -20.24 6.10 7.36
C TRP A 214 -20.25 5.10 8.53
N ALA A 215 -19.14 4.95 9.25
CA ALA A 215 -19.06 4.19 10.49
C ALA A 215 -19.12 5.16 11.68
N LYS A 216 -20.03 4.92 12.65
CA LYS A 216 -20.26 5.84 13.77
C LYS A 216 -19.97 5.18 15.11
N GLY A 217 -19.43 5.96 16.05
CA GLY A 217 -19.21 5.53 17.43
C GLY A 217 -18.43 4.21 17.53
N ASP A 218 -18.92 3.32 18.36
CA ASP A 218 -18.28 2.02 18.65
C ASP A 218 -18.23 1.07 17.46
N PHE A 219 -19.05 1.29 16.43
CA PHE A 219 -18.97 0.50 15.19
C PHE A 219 -17.66 0.67 14.45
N LYS A 220 -16.96 1.81 14.61
CA LYS A 220 -15.60 2.00 14.07
C LYS A 220 -14.64 0.93 14.61
N SER A 221 -14.69 0.66 15.91
CA SER A 221 -13.82 -0.34 16.54
C SER A 221 -14.09 -1.77 16.05
N ILE A 222 -15.35 -2.09 15.70
CA ILE A 222 -15.72 -3.39 15.13
C ILE A 222 -15.14 -3.54 13.73
N TRP A 223 -15.25 -2.51 12.87
CA TRP A 223 -14.65 -2.51 11.53
C TRP A 223 -13.14 -2.58 11.56
N ILE A 224 -12.49 -1.80 12.44
CA ILE A 224 -11.03 -1.81 12.60
C ILE A 224 -10.57 -3.22 12.96
N ARG A 225 -11.15 -3.82 14.00
CA ARG A 225 -10.83 -5.18 14.43
C ARG A 225 -11.00 -6.20 13.29
N TYR A 226 -12.06 -6.08 12.50
CA TYR A 226 -12.29 -6.95 11.36
C TYR A 226 -11.14 -6.92 10.35
N PHE A 227 -10.63 -5.75 9.99
CA PHE A 227 -9.51 -5.65 9.04
C PHE A 227 -8.19 -6.16 9.63
N TYR A 228 -7.98 -5.99 10.93
CA TYR A 228 -6.85 -6.63 11.62
C TYR A 228 -6.94 -8.16 11.57
N HIS A 229 -8.14 -8.74 11.74
CA HIS A 229 -8.32 -10.19 11.62
C HIS A 229 -8.14 -10.70 10.18
N LEU A 230 -8.55 -9.94 9.18
CA LEU A 230 -8.25 -10.29 7.79
C LEU A 230 -6.74 -10.33 7.53
N ALA A 231 -6.00 -9.36 8.04
CA ALA A 231 -4.54 -9.37 7.93
C ALA A 231 -3.92 -10.58 8.65
N GLN A 232 -4.35 -10.88 9.87
CA GLN A 232 -3.88 -12.07 10.61
C GLN A 232 -4.20 -13.37 9.88
N LEU A 233 -5.40 -13.48 9.28
CA LEU A 233 -5.78 -14.63 8.46
C LEU A 233 -4.85 -14.79 7.25
N ALA A 234 -4.52 -13.70 6.59
CA ALA A 234 -3.62 -13.68 5.45
C ALA A 234 -2.19 -14.10 5.87
N TYR A 235 -1.65 -13.53 6.94
CA TYR A 235 -0.33 -13.89 7.49
C TYR A 235 -0.25 -15.36 7.91
N ALA A 236 -1.28 -15.87 8.60
CA ALA A 236 -1.33 -17.27 9.02
C ALA A 236 -1.37 -18.24 7.82
N SER A 237 -1.99 -17.81 6.71
CA SER A 237 -2.18 -18.64 5.52
C SER A 237 -1.00 -18.58 4.54
N ALA A 238 -0.19 -17.52 4.59
CA ALA A 238 0.95 -17.34 3.69
C ALA A 238 2.13 -18.25 4.08
N ASP A 239 2.83 -18.75 3.08
CA ASP A 239 4.12 -19.41 3.25
C ASP A 239 5.22 -18.37 3.51
N HIS A 240 5.20 -17.24 2.75
CA HIS A 240 6.08 -16.09 2.94
C HIS A 240 5.34 -14.76 2.84
N VAL A 241 5.85 -13.76 3.55
CA VAL A 241 5.36 -12.36 3.52
C VAL A 241 6.54 -11.46 3.21
N TYR A 242 6.43 -10.66 2.17
CA TYR A 242 7.44 -9.70 1.76
C TYR A 242 6.95 -8.28 2.02
N THR A 243 7.85 -7.47 2.53
CA THR A 243 7.61 -6.05 2.75
C THR A 243 8.72 -5.21 2.12
N LEU A 244 8.51 -3.89 2.02
CA LEU A 244 9.43 -3.03 1.28
C LEU A 244 10.62 -2.55 2.11
N PHE A 245 10.55 -2.61 3.46
CA PHE A 245 11.57 -2.07 4.35
C PHE A 245 11.46 -2.63 5.78
N GLU A 246 12.55 -2.58 6.53
CA GLU A 246 12.71 -3.19 7.85
C GLU A 246 11.70 -2.71 8.89
N HIS A 247 11.32 -1.43 8.86
CA HIS A 247 10.34 -0.91 9.82
C HIS A 247 8.97 -1.58 9.65
N ASN A 248 8.51 -1.80 8.41
CA ASN A 248 7.27 -2.53 8.17
C ASN A 248 7.35 -3.98 8.60
N ALA A 249 8.49 -4.66 8.38
CA ALA A 249 8.69 -6.04 8.83
C ALA A 249 8.46 -6.18 10.35
N LYS A 250 8.93 -5.23 11.14
CA LYS A 250 8.69 -5.19 12.59
C LYS A 250 7.22 -5.02 12.92
N ILE A 251 6.52 -4.14 12.21
CA ILE A 251 5.08 -3.91 12.40
C ILE A 251 4.27 -5.16 12.04
N GLU A 252 4.59 -5.82 10.93
CA GLU A 252 3.93 -7.05 10.50
C GLU A 252 4.10 -8.17 11.56
N ALA A 253 5.30 -8.29 12.14
CA ALA A 253 5.54 -9.21 13.25
C ALA A 253 4.71 -8.85 14.50
N GLU A 254 4.63 -7.57 14.87
CA GLU A 254 3.77 -7.09 15.96
C GLU A 254 2.28 -7.39 15.71
N LEU A 255 1.85 -7.39 14.45
CA LEU A 255 0.49 -7.69 14.03
C LEU A 255 0.18 -9.19 13.95
N GLY A 256 1.17 -10.05 14.23
CA GLY A 256 1.00 -11.50 14.33
C GLY A 256 1.51 -12.29 13.12
N CYS A 257 2.26 -11.68 12.21
CA CYS A 257 3.02 -12.42 11.21
C CYS A 257 4.21 -13.11 11.87
N ASP A 258 4.44 -14.38 11.53
CA ASP A 258 5.61 -15.10 11.99
C ASP A 258 6.88 -14.44 11.43
N PRO A 259 7.81 -13.97 12.27
CA PRO A 259 9.04 -13.31 11.81
C PRO A 259 9.88 -14.15 10.85
N GLU A 260 9.83 -15.49 10.96
CA GLU A 260 10.57 -16.40 10.08
C GLU A 260 10.02 -16.42 8.64
N LYS A 261 8.78 -15.96 8.43
CA LYS A 261 8.16 -15.83 7.11
C LYS A 261 8.40 -14.48 6.45
N ILE A 262 8.89 -13.47 7.20
CA ILE A 262 9.00 -12.11 6.72
C ILE A 262 10.33 -11.90 5.99
N GLY A 263 10.26 -11.43 4.75
CA GLY A 263 11.39 -10.99 3.95
C GLY A 263 11.27 -9.51 3.56
N VAL A 264 12.39 -8.84 3.35
CA VAL A 264 12.40 -7.44 2.86
C VAL A 264 12.84 -7.44 1.41
N VAL A 265 11.98 -6.89 0.53
CA VAL A 265 12.26 -6.71 -0.90
C VAL A 265 11.86 -5.29 -1.30
N PRO A 266 12.80 -4.36 -1.35
CA PRO A 266 12.49 -2.97 -1.69
C PRO A 266 12.07 -2.82 -3.15
N ASN A 267 11.32 -1.75 -3.43
CA ASN A 267 11.07 -1.35 -4.81
C ASN A 267 12.35 -0.88 -5.47
N GLY A 268 12.42 -1.09 -6.80
CA GLY A 268 13.50 -0.59 -7.64
C GLY A 268 13.03 0.50 -8.60
N ILE A 269 13.97 1.30 -9.07
CA ILE A 269 13.76 2.30 -10.11
C ILE A 269 14.69 2.06 -11.30
N HIS A 270 14.30 2.57 -12.46
CA HIS A 270 15.10 2.57 -13.67
C HIS A 270 16.17 3.67 -13.60
N MET A 271 17.36 3.32 -13.08
CA MET A 271 18.48 4.27 -12.93
C MET A 271 18.93 4.88 -14.25
N GLU A 272 18.85 4.13 -15.35
CA GLU A 272 19.21 4.59 -16.71
C GLU A 272 18.41 5.81 -17.16
N ARG A 273 17.18 5.99 -16.66
CA ARG A 273 16.36 7.17 -16.96
C ARG A 273 16.99 8.46 -16.45
N PHE A 274 17.81 8.38 -15.40
CA PHE A 274 18.45 9.51 -14.74
C PHE A 274 19.96 9.62 -15.07
N ALA A 275 20.51 8.66 -15.83
CA ALA A 275 21.96 8.56 -16.09
C ALA A 275 22.55 9.78 -16.84
N ALA A 276 21.73 10.52 -17.59
CA ALA A 276 22.15 11.74 -18.28
C ALA A 276 22.17 12.99 -17.36
N ILE A 277 21.68 12.89 -16.13
CA ILE A 277 21.63 14.00 -15.18
C ILE A 277 23.02 14.17 -14.55
N PRO A 278 23.63 15.37 -14.65
CA PRO A 278 24.96 15.58 -14.11
C PRO A 278 24.93 15.60 -12.58
N GLU A 279 26.06 15.22 -11.98
CA GLU A 279 26.30 15.47 -10.55
C GLU A 279 26.12 16.96 -10.22
N LEU A 280 25.86 17.24 -8.93
CA LEU A 280 25.81 18.62 -8.45
C LEU A 280 27.13 19.33 -8.69
N THR A 281 27.05 20.53 -9.27
CA THR A 281 28.16 21.45 -9.46
C THR A 281 27.94 22.73 -8.64
N GLU A 282 29.01 23.33 -8.13
CA GLU A 282 28.92 24.62 -7.49
C GLU A 282 28.60 25.71 -8.53
N HIS A 283 27.63 26.55 -8.19
CA HIS A 283 27.22 27.67 -9.06
C HIS A 283 26.89 28.91 -8.24
N ALA A 284 27.00 30.05 -8.86
CA ALA A 284 26.72 31.35 -8.23
C ALA A 284 25.22 31.77 -8.32
N GLY A 285 24.39 30.96 -8.98
CA GLY A 285 22.95 31.21 -9.10
C GLY A 285 22.17 30.89 -7.82
N PRO A 286 20.86 31.18 -7.81
CA PRO A 286 19.99 30.82 -6.69
C PRO A 286 19.97 29.29 -6.48
N ILE A 287 19.87 28.89 -5.23
CA ILE A 287 19.65 27.49 -4.85
C ILE A 287 18.19 27.15 -5.12
N VAL A 288 17.96 26.05 -5.84
CA VAL A 288 16.63 25.61 -6.27
C VAL A 288 16.21 24.38 -5.48
N ILE A 289 15.06 24.49 -4.83
CA ILE A 289 14.43 23.39 -4.08
C ILE A 289 13.38 22.73 -4.96
N GLY A 290 13.35 21.40 -4.98
CA GLY A 290 12.33 20.62 -5.68
C GLY A 290 11.52 19.74 -4.72
N ALA A 291 10.22 19.63 -4.94
CA ALA A 291 9.36 18.64 -4.32
C ALA A 291 8.63 17.86 -5.42
N VAL A 292 8.94 16.55 -5.55
CA VAL A 292 8.32 15.65 -6.54
C VAL A 292 7.15 14.95 -5.86
N VAL A 293 5.96 15.54 -5.95
CA VAL A 293 4.78 15.10 -5.18
C VAL A 293 3.47 15.45 -5.88
N ARG A 294 2.43 14.64 -5.72
CA ARG A 294 1.05 15.04 -6.03
C ARG A 294 0.59 16.09 -5.01
N VAL A 295 -0.16 17.09 -5.43
CA VAL A 295 -0.64 18.15 -4.52
C VAL A 295 -1.94 17.69 -3.85
N VAL A 296 -1.80 16.85 -2.82
CA VAL A 296 -2.89 16.27 -2.03
C VAL A 296 -2.58 16.34 -0.52
N PRO A 297 -3.58 16.32 0.37
CA PRO A 297 -3.39 16.54 1.82
C PRO A 297 -2.34 15.66 2.48
N ILE A 298 -2.24 14.38 2.08
CA ILE A 298 -1.29 13.43 2.67
C ILE A 298 0.18 13.82 2.43
N LYS A 299 0.46 14.63 1.38
CA LYS A 299 1.80 15.13 1.02
C LYS A 299 2.17 16.41 1.78
N ASP A 300 1.24 17.00 2.51
CA ASP A 300 1.40 18.16 3.39
C ASP A 300 2.23 19.31 2.80
N ILE A 301 1.79 19.77 1.61
CA ILE A 301 2.43 20.89 0.91
C ILE A 301 2.33 22.17 1.74
N VAL A 302 1.34 22.32 2.59
CA VAL A 302 1.20 23.48 3.49
C VAL A 302 2.39 23.58 4.45
N THR A 303 2.85 22.47 5.04
CA THR A 303 4.06 22.43 5.86
C THR A 303 5.31 22.77 5.04
N LEU A 304 5.43 22.27 3.81
CA LEU A 304 6.52 22.65 2.90
C LEU A 304 6.54 24.15 2.61
N LEU A 305 5.39 24.75 2.31
CA LEU A 305 5.27 26.20 2.05
C LEU A 305 5.65 27.04 3.28
N ARG A 306 5.24 26.60 4.48
CA ARG A 306 5.67 27.25 5.74
C ARG A 306 7.17 27.13 5.97
N ALA A 307 7.75 25.98 5.69
CA ALA A 307 9.19 25.80 5.75
C ALA A 307 9.89 26.72 4.73
N PHE A 308 9.40 26.74 3.51
CA PHE A 308 9.97 27.61 2.45
C PHE A 308 9.82 29.10 2.77
N PHE A 309 8.76 29.53 3.43
CA PHE A 309 8.64 30.90 3.93
C PHE A 309 9.82 31.30 4.83
N LEU A 310 10.22 30.42 5.76
CA LEU A 310 11.37 30.68 6.62
C LEU A 310 12.69 30.70 5.83
N VAL A 311 12.80 29.79 4.86
CA VAL A 311 13.96 29.70 3.96
C VAL A 311 14.06 30.96 3.11
N HIS A 312 12.98 31.39 2.46
CA HIS A 312 12.94 32.59 1.61
C HIS A 312 13.24 33.89 2.38
N ARG A 313 12.81 33.99 3.65
CA ARG A 313 13.20 35.08 4.52
C ARG A 313 14.69 35.16 4.81
N ALA A 314 15.35 33.99 4.89
CA ALA A 314 16.79 33.90 5.18
C ALA A 314 17.66 34.00 3.92
N MET A 315 17.12 33.60 2.76
CA MET A 315 17.79 33.59 1.44
C MET A 315 16.72 33.92 0.36
N PRO A 316 16.43 35.21 0.10
CA PRO A 316 15.32 35.63 -0.76
C PRO A 316 15.43 35.22 -2.23
N GLU A 317 16.62 34.88 -2.70
CA GLU A 317 16.88 34.39 -4.06
C GLU A 317 16.51 32.94 -4.32
N MET A 318 16.19 32.18 -3.28
CA MET A 318 15.86 30.75 -3.44
C MET A 318 14.51 30.54 -4.13
N GLU A 319 14.42 29.46 -4.91
CA GLU A 319 13.20 29.06 -5.63
C GLU A 319 12.70 27.70 -5.15
N LEU A 320 11.38 27.50 -5.16
CA LEU A 320 10.72 26.22 -4.86
C LEU A 320 9.86 25.77 -6.05
N TYR A 321 10.12 24.56 -6.53
CA TYR A 321 9.29 23.89 -7.53
C TYR A 321 8.52 22.74 -6.89
N VAL A 322 7.18 22.80 -6.94
CA VAL A 322 6.27 21.72 -6.56
C VAL A 322 5.85 21.00 -7.85
N MET A 323 6.43 19.84 -8.07
CA MET A 323 6.37 19.07 -9.33
C MET A 323 5.45 17.86 -9.18
N GLY A 324 4.28 17.90 -9.80
CA GLY A 324 3.33 16.78 -9.79
C GLY A 324 1.88 17.22 -10.01
N ASN A 325 0.98 16.23 -10.03
CA ASN A 325 -0.42 16.45 -10.35
C ASN A 325 -1.10 17.44 -9.40
N VAL A 326 -1.81 18.40 -9.97
CA VAL A 326 -2.59 19.45 -9.28
C VAL A 326 -4.11 19.35 -9.55
N GLU A 327 -4.56 18.28 -10.23
CA GLU A 327 -5.96 18.11 -10.63
C GLU A 327 -6.73 17.15 -9.71
N GLU A 328 -6.02 16.36 -8.90
CA GLU A 328 -6.58 15.32 -8.05
C GLU A 328 -7.41 15.89 -6.90
N ASP A 329 -6.96 16.98 -6.26
CA ASP A 329 -7.65 17.67 -5.17
C ASP A 329 -7.63 19.18 -5.38
N PRO A 330 -8.55 19.73 -6.16
CA PRO A 330 -8.59 21.17 -6.47
C PRO A 330 -8.76 22.08 -5.25
N GLU A 331 -9.45 21.58 -4.19
CA GLU A 331 -9.66 22.35 -2.96
C GLU A 331 -8.36 22.51 -2.19
N TYR A 332 -7.59 21.42 -2.08
CA TYR A 332 -6.28 21.46 -1.44
C TYR A 332 -5.27 22.30 -2.23
N VAL A 333 -5.26 22.19 -3.55
CA VAL A 333 -4.44 23.05 -4.42
C VAL A 333 -4.79 24.54 -4.21
N ALA A 334 -6.08 24.88 -4.13
CA ALA A 334 -6.51 26.24 -3.83
C ALA A 334 -6.05 26.69 -2.43
N LEU A 335 -6.06 25.79 -1.43
CA LEU A 335 -5.51 26.06 -0.11
C LEU A 335 -4.01 26.38 -0.17
N CYS A 336 -3.23 25.57 -0.90
CA CYS A 336 -1.79 25.78 -1.07
C CYS A 336 -1.49 27.13 -1.73
N LYS A 337 -2.19 27.48 -2.79
CA LYS A 337 -2.03 28.79 -3.47
C LYS A 337 -2.38 29.96 -2.56
N ARG A 338 -3.49 29.87 -1.82
CA ARG A 338 -3.85 30.90 -0.80
C ARG A 338 -2.79 31.01 0.30
N THR A 339 -2.16 29.91 0.67
CA THR A 339 -1.06 29.91 1.66
C THR A 339 0.14 30.71 1.14
N VAL A 340 0.54 30.51 -0.13
CA VAL A 340 1.60 31.30 -0.77
C VAL A 340 1.25 32.79 -0.76
N GLU A 341 0.04 33.17 -1.17
CA GLU A 341 -0.45 34.55 -1.17
C GLU A 341 -0.47 35.17 0.24
N THR A 342 -1.02 34.42 1.22
CA THR A 342 -1.15 34.91 2.61
C THR A 342 0.19 35.15 3.28
N LEU A 343 1.16 34.28 3.00
CA LEU A 343 2.53 34.39 3.54
C LEU A 343 3.40 35.38 2.72
N GLY A 344 2.92 35.81 1.57
CA GLY A 344 3.69 36.72 0.70
C GLY A 344 4.99 36.08 0.19
N ILE A 345 4.95 34.79 -0.16
CA ILE A 345 6.14 34.07 -0.61
C ILE A 345 6.28 34.29 -2.13
N GLU A 346 7.46 34.73 -2.56
CA GLU A 346 7.86 34.76 -3.97
C GLU A 346 8.67 33.50 -4.32
N GLY A 347 8.86 33.20 -5.61
CA GLY A 347 9.72 32.12 -6.08
C GLY A 347 9.10 30.70 -5.93
N VAL A 348 7.78 30.55 -5.74
CA VAL A 348 7.09 29.26 -5.70
C VAL A 348 6.43 28.95 -7.03
N THR A 349 6.74 27.80 -7.63
CA THR A 349 6.18 27.33 -8.89
C THR A 349 5.50 25.97 -8.72
N PHE A 350 4.20 25.88 -9.02
CA PHE A 350 3.48 24.63 -9.18
C PHE A 350 3.50 24.22 -10.66
N THR A 351 4.20 23.16 -11.00
CA THR A 351 4.43 22.79 -12.42
C THR A 351 3.28 22.00 -13.03
N GLY A 352 2.43 21.35 -12.21
CA GLY A 352 1.55 20.29 -12.69
C GLY A 352 2.34 19.02 -13.04
N SER A 353 1.69 18.11 -13.77
CA SER A 353 2.33 16.87 -14.23
C SER A 353 3.37 17.15 -15.30
N ILE A 354 4.61 16.72 -15.06
CA ILE A 354 5.77 16.96 -15.92
C ILE A 354 6.63 15.70 -16.03
N ASP A 355 7.57 15.69 -16.97
CA ASP A 355 8.68 14.73 -16.91
C ASP A 355 9.70 15.18 -15.86
N VAL A 356 9.71 14.51 -14.74
CA VAL A 356 10.57 14.82 -13.58
C VAL A 356 12.05 14.79 -13.97
N ALA A 357 12.49 13.85 -14.82
CA ALA A 357 13.88 13.73 -15.23
C ALA A 357 14.39 14.98 -15.96
N ALA A 358 13.50 15.70 -16.66
CA ALA A 358 13.86 16.96 -17.34
C ALA A 358 14.04 18.15 -16.37
N TYR A 359 13.43 18.08 -15.18
CA TYR A 359 13.49 19.16 -14.19
C TYR A 359 14.57 18.94 -13.12
N LEU A 360 14.85 17.69 -12.74
CA LEU A 360 15.83 17.35 -11.71
C LEU A 360 17.24 17.97 -11.91
N PRO A 361 17.76 18.14 -13.14
CA PRO A 361 19.05 18.84 -13.34
C PRO A 361 19.13 20.25 -12.76
N ARG A 362 17.97 20.91 -12.61
CA ARG A 362 17.89 22.30 -12.09
C ARG A 362 17.80 22.36 -10.56
N MET A 363 17.54 21.23 -9.90
CA MET A 363 17.34 21.17 -8.45
C MET A 363 18.67 20.99 -7.72
N ASP A 364 18.85 21.68 -6.61
CA ASP A 364 20.01 21.54 -5.71
C ASP A 364 19.68 20.66 -4.49
N VAL A 365 18.46 20.76 -3.97
CA VAL A 365 17.97 20.02 -2.81
C VAL A 365 16.54 19.57 -3.11
N LEU A 366 16.23 18.34 -2.77
CA LEU A 366 14.86 17.85 -2.85
C LEU A 366 14.23 17.75 -1.46
N VAL A 367 12.90 17.92 -1.39
CA VAL A 367 12.16 17.91 -0.12
C VAL A 367 10.93 17.03 -0.25
N LEU A 368 10.65 16.24 0.80
CA LEU A 368 9.43 15.46 0.95
C LEU A 368 8.81 15.77 2.33
N SER A 369 7.62 16.39 2.32
CA SER A 369 6.91 16.85 3.53
C SER A 369 5.77 15.93 4.00
N SER A 370 5.62 14.78 3.40
CA SER A 370 4.48 13.87 3.58
C SER A 370 4.20 13.54 5.05
N ILE A 371 2.91 13.32 5.35
CA ILE A 371 2.46 12.81 6.66
C ILE A 371 2.55 11.28 6.72
N SER A 372 2.43 10.62 5.57
CA SER A 372 2.53 9.16 5.47
C SER A 372 3.10 8.77 4.11
N GLU A 373 3.97 7.80 4.10
CA GLU A 373 4.54 7.13 2.92
C GLU A 373 4.70 5.64 3.20
N GLY A 374 4.81 4.85 2.12
CA GLY A 374 5.46 3.55 2.18
C GLY A 374 6.94 3.72 1.83
N GLN A 375 7.29 3.35 0.60
CA GLN A 375 8.61 3.63 0.03
C GLN A 375 8.46 4.70 -1.07
N PRO A 376 8.84 5.96 -0.82
CA PRO A 376 8.65 7.04 -1.77
C PRO A 376 9.65 6.93 -2.93
N LEU A 377 9.17 6.51 -4.11
CA LEU A 377 10.00 6.38 -5.32
C LEU A 377 10.65 7.71 -5.71
N SER A 378 9.99 8.85 -5.43
CA SER A 378 10.55 10.17 -5.71
C SER A 378 11.88 10.43 -4.98
N VAL A 379 12.07 9.84 -3.79
CA VAL A 379 13.36 9.93 -3.07
C VAL A 379 14.42 9.12 -3.81
N LEU A 380 14.10 7.92 -4.26
CA LEU A 380 15.02 7.09 -5.04
C LEU A 380 15.36 7.75 -6.40
N GLU A 381 14.37 8.33 -7.07
CA GLU A 381 14.56 9.07 -8.32
C GLU A 381 15.49 10.29 -8.13
N GLY A 382 15.31 11.01 -7.02
CA GLY A 382 16.21 12.11 -6.66
C GLY A 382 17.63 11.64 -6.33
N PHE A 383 17.80 10.51 -5.68
CA PHE A 383 19.11 9.89 -5.45
C PHE A 383 19.78 9.47 -6.76
N ALA A 384 19.02 8.85 -7.67
CA ALA A 384 19.51 8.50 -9.01
C ALA A 384 19.92 9.73 -9.83
N ALA A 385 19.31 10.88 -9.55
CA ALA A 385 19.64 12.17 -10.14
C ALA A 385 20.74 12.94 -9.39
N HIS A 386 21.44 12.32 -8.46
CA HIS A 386 22.46 12.95 -7.61
C HIS A 386 21.94 14.17 -6.83
N ARG A 387 20.76 14.07 -6.21
CA ARG A 387 20.17 15.15 -5.39
C ARG A 387 19.94 14.68 -3.96
N PRO A 388 20.45 15.43 -2.95
CA PRO A 388 20.20 15.13 -1.55
C PRO A 388 18.77 15.49 -1.17
N TYR A 389 18.25 14.84 -0.13
CA TYR A 389 16.87 15.04 0.32
C TYR A 389 16.78 15.57 1.76
N VAL A 390 15.74 16.38 2.00
CA VAL A 390 15.20 16.62 3.34
C VAL A 390 13.80 15.98 3.38
N THR A 391 13.59 14.97 4.23
CA THR A 391 12.34 14.22 4.31
C THR A 391 11.72 14.29 5.70
N THR A 392 10.42 14.09 5.77
CA THR A 392 9.76 13.73 7.03
C THR A 392 10.06 12.28 7.42
N ASP A 393 9.97 11.97 8.73
CA ASP A 393 10.20 10.64 9.29
C ASP A 393 8.96 9.76 9.12
N VAL A 394 8.71 9.32 7.90
CA VAL A 394 7.55 8.51 7.51
C VAL A 394 7.97 7.36 6.60
N GLY A 395 7.28 6.22 6.72
CA GLY A 395 7.60 5.02 5.94
C GLY A 395 9.07 4.64 6.06
N CYS A 396 9.72 4.37 4.93
CA CYS A 396 11.15 4.04 4.89
C CYS A 396 12.08 5.27 4.74
N CYS A 397 11.57 6.51 4.84
CA CYS A 397 12.42 7.70 4.61
C CYS A 397 13.69 7.70 5.46
N ARG A 398 13.60 7.26 6.73
CA ARG A 398 14.78 7.16 7.60
C ARG A 398 15.80 6.16 7.08
N GLU A 399 15.37 4.99 6.61
CA GLU A 399 16.24 3.97 6.02
C GLU A 399 16.85 4.45 4.70
N LEU A 400 16.07 5.14 3.86
CA LEU A 400 16.58 5.72 2.62
C LEU A 400 17.64 6.80 2.87
N ILE A 401 17.45 7.65 3.89
CA ILE A 401 18.37 8.76 4.18
C ILE A 401 19.63 8.29 4.94
N TYR A 402 19.49 7.41 5.92
CA TYR A 402 20.62 7.03 6.80
C TYR A 402 21.16 5.62 6.54
N GLY A 403 20.46 4.82 5.71
CA GLY A 403 20.77 3.40 5.52
C GLY A 403 20.13 2.52 6.60
N ASP A 404 20.21 1.23 6.39
CA ASP A 404 19.87 0.20 7.36
C ASP A 404 21.10 -0.24 8.18
N SER A 405 20.95 -1.30 8.99
CA SER A 405 22.03 -1.82 9.83
C SER A 405 23.24 -2.36 9.05
N THR A 406 23.11 -2.58 7.75
CA THR A 406 24.17 -3.12 6.86
C THR A 406 24.82 -2.04 6.00
N ASP A 407 24.25 -0.83 5.96
CA ASP A 407 24.71 0.29 5.14
C ASP A 407 25.58 1.26 5.94
N ALA A 408 26.88 1.26 5.63
CA ALA A 408 27.87 2.15 6.23
C ALA A 408 28.20 3.39 5.37
N LEU A 409 27.37 3.73 4.35
CA LEU A 409 27.65 4.83 3.41
C LEU A 409 27.53 6.22 4.06
N GLY A 410 26.70 6.36 5.09
CA GLY A 410 26.42 7.65 5.74
C GLY A 410 25.08 8.25 5.34
N ALA A 411 24.92 9.56 5.56
CA ALA A 411 23.65 10.26 5.32
C ALA A 411 23.52 10.75 3.87
N ALA A 412 22.40 10.47 3.22
CA ALA A 412 22.02 10.97 1.90
C ALA A 412 21.18 12.27 1.97
N GLY A 413 21.01 12.83 3.17
CA GLY A 413 20.16 13.98 3.43
C GLY A 413 19.86 14.15 4.91
N ALA A 414 18.65 14.66 5.23
CA ALA A 414 18.18 14.85 6.59
C ALA A 414 16.74 14.36 6.77
N VAL A 415 16.39 13.90 7.97
CA VAL A 415 15.06 13.49 8.36
C VAL A 415 14.55 14.38 9.49
N VAL A 416 13.32 14.88 9.37
CA VAL A 416 12.66 15.72 10.37
C VAL A 416 11.31 15.12 10.78
N ALA A 417 10.75 15.53 11.91
CA ALA A 417 9.42 15.07 12.31
C ALA A 417 8.34 15.57 11.30
N PRO A 418 7.29 14.79 11.03
CA PRO A 418 6.14 15.27 10.26
C PRO A 418 5.57 16.56 10.83
N MET A 419 5.15 17.47 9.95
CA MET A 419 4.59 18.80 10.27
C MET A 419 5.57 19.78 10.95
N ASP A 420 6.84 19.41 11.18
CA ASP A 420 7.86 20.31 11.74
C ASP A 420 8.52 21.15 10.63
N TYR A 421 7.79 22.20 10.18
CA TYR A 421 8.28 23.11 9.15
C TYR A 421 9.52 23.90 9.56
N GLU A 422 9.76 24.13 10.87
CA GLU A 422 10.94 24.83 11.35
C GLU A 422 12.20 23.95 11.24
N ALA A 423 12.11 22.67 11.63
CA ALA A 423 13.21 21.74 11.45
C ALA A 423 13.51 21.55 9.95
N MET A 424 12.46 21.40 9.12
CA MET A 424 12.61 21.29 7.68
C MET A 424 13.33 22.50 7.08
N ALA A 425 12.93 23.71 7.47
CA ALA A 425 13.60 24.94 7.03
C ALA A 425 15.08 24.99 7.46
N ARG A 426 15.39 24.60 8.71
CA ARG A 426 16.78 24.55 9.21
C ARG A 426 17.65 23.60 8.37
N GLU A 427 17.16 22.39 8.08
CA GLU A 427 17.92 21.42 7.30
C GLU A 427 18.07 21.85 5.83
N VAL A 428 17.05 22.43 5.22
CA VAL A 428 17.14 23.01 3.88
C VAL A 428 18.18 24.12 3.84
N LEU A 429 18.16 25.06 4.80
CA LEU A 429 19.15 26.14 4.89
C LEU A 429 20.57 25.63 5.14
N ARG A 430 20.73 24.56 5.93
CA ARG A 430 22.03 23.91 6.15
C ARG A 430 22.60 23.38 4.84
N LEU A 431 21.78 22.66 4.07
CA LEU A 431 22.19 22.15 2.76
C LEU A 431 22.38 23.27 1.72
N ALA A 432 21.54 24.32 1.74
CA ALA A 432 21.65 25.44 0.80
C ALA A 432 22.99 26.17 0.96
N ARG A 433 23.49 26.32 2.18
CA ARG A 433 24.72 27.07 2.51
C ARG A 433 26.00 26.28 2.33
N ASP A 434 25.95 24.96 2.31
CA ASP A 434 27.13 24.10 2.27
C ASP A 434 27.10 23.19 1.02
N TYR A 435 27.75 23.65 -0.05
CA TYR A 435 27.88 22.89 -1.29
C TYR A 435 28.59 21.55 -1.09
N LYS A 436 29.65 21.53 -0.28
CA LYS A 436 30.41 20.30 -0.06
C LYS A 436 29.54 19.24 0.61
N LEU A 437 28.78 19.61 1.63
CA LEU A 437 27.83 18.73 2.31
C LEU A 437 26.74 18.24 1.34
N ARG A 438 26.16 19.14 0.49
CA ARG A 438 25.18 18.74 -0.53
C ARG A 438 25.74 17.68 -1.46
N LYS A 439 26.96 17.89 -1.96
CA LYS A 439 27.62 16.98 -2.89
C LYS A 439 27.94 15.61 -2.24
N GLU A 440 28.43 15.61 -1.01
CA GLU A 440 28.70 14.38 -0.24
C GLU A 440 27.41 13.58 -0.03
N MET A 441 26.33 14.22 0.43
CA MET A 441 25.03 13.56 0.64
C MET A 441 24.40 13.04 -0.66
N ALA A 442 24.52 13.79 -1.75
CA ALA A 442 24.07 13.35 -3.07
C ALA A 442 24.79 12.09 -3.55
N ALA A 443 26.12 12.02 -3.35
CA ALA A 443 26.91 10.86 -3.71
C ALA A 443 26.54 9.62 -2.87
N VAL A 444 26.27 9.81 -1.59
CA VAL A 444 25.77 8.73 -0.71
C VAL A 444 24.42 8.22 -1.19
N GLY A 445 23.47 9.11 -1.49
CA GLY A 445 22.14 8.74 -1.99
C GLY A 445 22.21 7.96 -3.31
N TYR A 446 23.01 8.43 -4.26
CA TYR A 446 23.22 7.75 -5.54
C TYR A 446 23.80 6.34 -5.34
N GLU A 447 24.85 6.20 -4.53
CA GLU A 447 25.49 4.91 -4.31
C GLU A 447 24.55 3.93 -3.57
N ARG A 448 23.77 4.41 -2.60
CA ARG A 448 22.74 3.62 -1.90
C ARG A 448 21.68 3.13 -2.89
N CYS A 449 21.15 4.02 -3.74
CA CYS A 449 20.18 3.65 -4.76
C CYS A 449 20.75 2.60 -5.73
N ARG A 450 21.97 2.80 -6.21
CA ARG A 450 22.66 1.88 -7.13
C ARG A 450 22.88 0.49 -6.54
N ARG A 451 23.12 0.38 -5.23
CA ARG A 451 23.37 -0.91 -4.55
C ARG A 451 22.12 -1.70 -4.28
N GLY A 452 21.03 -1.05 -3.86
CA GLY A 452 19.88 -1.75 -3.29
C GLY A 452 18.53 -1.50 -3.97
N TYR A 453 18.41 -0.44 -4.80
CA TYR A 453 17.10 0.04 -5.26
C TYR A 453 16.99 0.18 -6.78
N THR A 454 17.71 -0.66 -7.54
CA THR A 454 17.59 -0.68 -8.99
C THR A 454 16.48 -1.63 -9.44
N TYR A 455 15.91 -1.34 -10.61
CA TYR A 455 14.90 -2.20 -11.25
C TYR A 455 15.42 -3.64 -11.45
N GLU A 456 16.69 -3.79 -11.86
CA GLU A 456 17.32 -5.10 -12.08
C GLU A 456 17.42 -5.89 -10.77
N HIS A 457 17.76 -5.21 -9.67
CA HIS A 457 17.83 -5.84 -8.34
C HIS A 457 16.44 -6.30 -7.88
N PHE A 458 15.43 -5.45 -8.05
CA PHE A 458 14.04 -5.76 -7.76
C PHE A 458 13.56 -7.00 -8.54
N ILE A 459 13.76 -7.03 -9.85
CA ILE A 459 13.35 -8.15 -10.71
C ILE A 459 14.13 -9.44 -10.38
N ALA A 460 15.44 -9.34 -10.13
CA ALA A 460 16.24 -10.49 -9.72
C ALA A 460 15.77 -11.10 -8.39
N SER A 461 15.36 -10.26 -7.44
CA SER A 461 14.81 -10.70 -6.17
C SER A 461 13.52 -11.51 -6.36
N TYR A 462 12.55 -10.99 -7.11
CA TYR A 462 11.29 -11.72 -7.36
C TYR A 462 11.48 -12.96 -8.24
N ARG A 463 12.41 -12.95 -9.19
CA ARG A 463 12.78 -14.13 -9.96
C ARG A 463 13.24 -15.26 -9.03
N ARG A 464 14.18 -14.97 -8.12
CA ARG A 464 14.68 -15.93 -7.14
C ARG A 464 13.55 -16.45 -6.24
N ILE A 465 12.72 -15.55 -5.73
CA ILE A 465 11.58 -15.91 -4.87
C ILE A 465 10.63 -16.88 -5.60
N TYR A 466 10.24 -16.57 -6.83
CA TYR A 466 9.35 -17.47 -7.58
C TYR A 466 10.01 -18.80 -7.94
N GLU A 467 11.31 -18.83 -8.18
CA GLU A 467 12.06 -20.08 -8.39
C GLU A 467 12.06 -20.96 -7.13
N GLU A 468 12.29 -20.37 -5.96
CA GLU A 468 12.27 -21.03 -4.66
C GLU A 468 10.86 -21.58 -4.35
N GLU A 469 9.82 -20.76 -4.48
CA GLU A 469 8.43 -21.16 -4.26
C GLU A 469 7.97 -22.27 -5.22
N GLY A 470 8.38 -22.20 -6.49
CA GLY A 470 8.06 -23.21 -7.49
C GLY A 470 8.71 -24.57 -7.25
N GLN A 471 9.75 -24.65 -6.40
CA GLN A 471 10.46 -25.90 -6.05
C GLN A 471 9.92 -26.58 -4.79
N VAL A 472 9.36 -25.84 -3.85
CA VAL A 472 8.99 -26.32 -2.49
C VAL A 472 7.87 -27.38 -2.51
N ARG A 473 7.03 -27.43 -3.54
CA ARG A 473 5.87 -28.35 -3.61
C ARG A 473 5.78 -29.15 -4.93
N ARG A 474 6.91 -29.47 -5.55
CA ARG A 474 6.98 -30.45 -6.66
C ARG A 474 7.01 -31.89 -6.15
#